data_bb3a744cb88e9c53dec03b6d077d0a99
#
_entry.id   bb3a744cb88e9c53dec03b6d077d0a99
#
_cell.length_a   1.000
_cell.length_b   1.000
_cell.length_c   1.000
_cell.angle_alpha   90.00
_cell.angle_beta   90.00
_cell.angle_gamma   90.00
#
_symmetry.space_group_name_H-M   'P 1'
#
loop_
_entity.id
_entity.type
_entity.pdbx_description
1 polymer ?
#
loop_
_entity_poly.entity_id
_entity_poly.type
_entity_poly.pdbx_seq_one_letter_code
_entity_poly.pdbx_strand_id
1 'polypeptide(L)'
;GAQPTDTVRNILSREGVYMKKHLLGGVTKGAFDEAAAEARFNAWKENKQNGLAALKAKEEEAKKAEAKARLEAEKKVNEEIAKKVAEKKAAEAAANAEEAPAAEEAPAEA
;
A
#
# COMPACT_ATOMS: atom_id res chain seq x y z
N GLY A 1 -40.25 -17.38 -1.81
CA GLY A 1 -39.67 -18.68 -2.14
C GLY A 1 -38.29 -18.61 -2.82
N ALA A 2 -37.80 -17.41 -3.11
CA ALA A 2 -36.46 -17.26 -3.73
C ALA A 2 -35.35 -17.68 -2.75
N GLN A 3 -34.46 -18.53 -3.23
CA GLN A 3 -33.27 -18.95 -2.46
C GLN A 3 -32.05 -18.13 -2.90
N PRO A 4 -31.27 -17.55 -1.97
CA PRO A 4 -30.07 -16.82 -2.31
C PRO A 4 -28.96 -17.76 -2.80
N THR A 5 -28.23 -17.36 -3.84
CA THR A 5 -27.00 -18.03 -4.27
C THR A 5 -25.90 -17.82 -3.24
N ASP A 6 -24.81 -18.57 -3.32
CA ASP A 6 -23.69 -18.45 -2.37
C ASP A 6 -23.05 -17.08 -2.37
N THR A 7 -22.96 -16.44 -3.53
CA THR A 7 -22.47 -15.05 -3.64
C THR A 7 -23.38 -14.08 -2.88
N VAL A 8 -24.69 -14.21 -3.05
CA VAL A 8 -25.67 -13.36 -2.35
C VAL A 8 -25.64 -13.64 -0.83
N ARG A 9 -25.48 -14.89 -0.41
CA ARG A 9 -25.29 -15.25 1.01
C ARG A 9 -24.08 -14.56 1.63
N ASN A 10 -22.97 -14.52 0.92
CA ASN A 10 -21.75 -13.85 1.37
C ASN A 10 -21.97 -12.33 1.54
N ILE A 11 -22.67 -11.69 0.61
CA ILE A 11 -23.02 -10.27 0.68
C ILE A 11 -23.93 -10.02 1.90
N LEU A 12 -25.02 -10.78 2.05
CA LEU A 12 -25.97 -10.65 3.16
C LEU A 12 -25.33 -10.94 4.52
N SER A 13 -24.40 -11.87 4.58
CA SER A 13 -23.62 -12.15 5.80
C SER A 13 -22.69 -10.98 6.14
N ARG A 14 -22.10 -10.34 5.15
CA ARG A 14 -21.24 -9.16 5.32
C ARG A 14 -22.01 -7.97 5.88
N GLU A 15 -23.21 -7.74 5.37
CA GLU A 15 -24.11 -6.66 5.84
C GLU A 15 -24.78 -6.95 7.17
N GLY A 16 -24.70 -8.19 7.67
CA GLY A 16 -25.26 -8.58 8.96
C GLY A 16 -26.74 -8.98 8.92
N VAL A 17 -27.32 -9.16 7.74
CA VAL A 17 -28.74 -9.56 7.59
C VAL A 17 -29.00 -10.91 8.25
N TYR A 18 -28.09 -11.87 8.09
CA TYR A 18 -28.20 -13.17 8.76
C TYR A 18 -28.05 -13.09 10.27
N MET A 19 -27.18 -12.18 10.77
CA MET A 19 -27.05 -11.94 12.20
C MET A 19 -28.34 -11.36 12.78
N LYS A 20 -28.95 -10.38 12.11
CA LYS A 20 -30.24 -9.81 12.53
C LYS A 20 -31.35 -10.84 12.50
N LYS A 21 -31.41 -11.67 11.45
CA LYS A 21 -32.38 -12.78 11.36
C LYS A 21 -32.21 -13.77 12.51
N HIS A 22 -30.99 -14.13 12.87
CA HIS A 22 -30.70 -15.03 13.98
C HIS A 22 -31.15 -14.46 15.31
N LEU A 23 -30.89 -13.17 15.58
CA LEU A 23 -31.31 -12.48 16.79
C LEU A 23 -32.83 -12.37 16.89
N LEU A 24 -33.52 -12.02 15.81
CA LEU A 24 -34.98 -12.00 15.75
C LEU A 24 -35.59 -13.38 15.99
N GLY A 25 -34.95 -14.44 15.48
CA GLY A 25 -35.33 -15.81 15.77
C GLY A 25 -35.17 -16.18 17.25
N GLY A 26 -34.22 -15.59 17.97
CA GLY A 26 -34.07 -15.70 19.40
C GLY A 26 -35.20 -14.98 20.19
N VAL A 27 -35.62 -13.80 19.72
CA VAL A 27 -36.76 -13.04 20.30
C VAL A 27 -38.05 -13.82 20.15
N THR A 28 -38.33 -14.38 18.97
CA THR A 28 -39.53 -15.20 18.72
C THR A 28 -39.56 -16.48 19.58
N LYS A 29 -38.42 -17.02 19.95
CA LYS A 29 -38.28 -18.18 20.86
C LYS A 29 -38.30 -17.80 22.33
N GLY A 30 -38.38 -16.51 22.67
CA GLY A 30 -38.39 -16.01 24.04
C GLY A 30 -37.07 -16.06 24.78
N ALA A 31 -35.93 -16.16 24.06
CA ALA A 31 -34.60 -16.21 24.65
C ALA A 31 -34.15 -14.86 25.20
N PHE A 32 -34.56 -13.77 24.59
CA PHE A 32 -34.24 -12.39 24.99
C PHE A 32 -35.20 -11.40 24.30
N ASP A 33 -35.22 -10.16 24.82
CA ASP A 33 -36.07 -9.07 24.31
C ASP A 33 -35.53 -8.45 23.03
N GLU A 34 -36.39 -7.76 22.27
CA GLU A 34 -36.03 -7.06 21.04
C GLU A 34 -34.95 -5.99 21.26
N ALA A 35 -35.05 -5.25 22.38
CA ALA A 35 -34.02 -4.27 22.76
C ALA A 35 -32.64 -4.93 22.98
N ALA A 36 -32.59 -6.10 23.58
CA ALA A 36 -31.36 -6.87 23.76
C ALA A 36 -30.84 -7.38 22.42
N ALA A 37 -31.72 -7.75 21.48
CA ALA A 37 -31.33 -8.15 20.13
C ALA A 37 -30.68 -6.99 19.35
N GLU A 38 -31.26 -5.80 19.43
CA GLU A 38 -30.67 -4.61 18.79
C GLU A 38 -29.34 -4.21 19.40
N ALA A 39 -29.23 -4.22 20.74
CA ALA A 39 -27.96 -3.95 21.40
C ALA A 39 -26.84 -4.92 20.95
N ARG A 40 -27.16 -6.22 20.86
CA ARG A 40 -26.19 -7.24 20.36
C ARG A 40 -25.84 -7.05 18.88
N PHE A 41 -26.81 -6.65 18.07
CA PHE A 41 -26.56 -6.35 16.66
C PHE A 41 -25.65 -5.13 16.48
N ASN A 42 -25.91 -4.06 17.24
CA ASN A 42 -25.08 -2.85 17.21
C ASN A 42 -23.65 -3.12 17.70
N ALA A 43 -23.48 -3.87 18.78
CA ALA A 43 -22.18 -4.29 19.28
C ALA A 43 -21.42 -5.14 18.24
N TRP A 44 -22.08 -6.06 17.56
CA TRP A 44 -21.49 -6.85 16.49
C TRP A 44 -21.05 -5.97 15.31
N LYS A 45 -21.87 -4.99 14.91
CA LYS A 45 -21.59 -4.04 13.83
C LYS A 45 -20.37 -3.16 14.15
N GLU A 46 -20.29 -2.63 15.37
CA GLU A 46 -19.15 -1.86 15.86
C GLU A 46 -17.86 -2.69 15.86
N ASN A 47 -17.89 -3.89 16.42
CA ASN A 47 -16.74 -4.79 16.43
C ASN A 47 -16.23 -5.09 15.02
N LYS A 48 -17.14 -5.29 14.08
CA LYS A 48 -16.78 -5.54 12.68
C LYS A 48 -16.18 -4.31 12.00
N GLN A 49 -16.74 -3.14 12.23
CA GLN A 49 -16.22 -1.88 11.72
C GLN A 49 -14.82 -1.57 12.29
N ASN A 50 -14.64 -1.77 13.60
CA ASN A 50 -13.35 -1.58 14.25
C ASN A 50 -12.30 -2.57 13.74
N GLY A 51 -12.67 -3.82 13.51
CA GLY A 51 -11.80 -4.83 12.90
C GLY A 51 -11.36 -4.44 11.48
N LEU A 52 -12.29 -3.97 10.66
CA LEU A 52 -11.99 -3.50 9.30
C LEU A 52 -11.13 -2.24 9.30
N ALA A 53 -11.40 -1.29 10.20
CA ALA A 53 -10.60 -0.07 10.35
C ALA A 53 -9.16 -0.40 10.79
N ALA A 54 -8.99 -1.34 11.72
CA ALA A 54 -7.68 -1.80 12.17
C ALA A 54 -6.88 -2.49 11.05
N LEU A 55 -7.54 -3.31 10.22
CA LEU A 55 -6.91 -3.94 9.06
C LEU A 55 -6.48 -2.91 8.02
N LYS A 56 -7.34 -1.94 7.70
CA LYS A 56 -7.01 -0.85 6.78
C LYS A 56 -5.82 -0.01 7.28
N ALA A 57 -5.82 0.33 8.57
CA ALA A 57 -4.72 1.07 9.17
C ALA A 57 -3.39 0.30 9.07
N LYS A 58 -3.39 -1.01 9.34
CA LYS A 58 -2.20 -1.85 9.18
C LYS A 58 -1.72 -1.93 7.73
N GLU A 59 -2.64 -2.05 6.77
CA GLU A 59 -2.28 -2.05 5.35
C GLU A 59 -1.69 -0.71 4.91
N GLU A 60 -2.24 0.40 5.38
CA GLU A 60 -1.71 1.73 5.07
C GLU A 60 -0.33 1.95 5.69
N GLU A 61 -0.12 1.52 6.93
CA GLU A 61 1.19 1.57 7.57
C GLU A 61 2.21 0.70 6.84
N ALA A 62 1.84 -0.51 6.45
CA ALA A 62 2.70 -1.40 5.67
C ALA A 62 3.07 -0.77 4.32
N LYS A 63 2.11 -0.22 3.59
CA LYS A 63 2.35 0.49 2.33
C LYS A 63 3.24 1.73 2.50
N LYS A 64 3.05 2.50 3.57
CA LYS A 64 3.90 3.66 3.88
C LYS A 64 5.32 3.25 4.24
N ALA A 65 5.48 2.15 5.00
CA ALA A 65 6.79 1.62 5.34
C ALA A 65 7.53 1.09 4.11
N GLU A 66 6.82 0.36 3.24
CA GLU A 66 7.37 -0.14 1.98
C GLU A 66 7.76 0.99 1.03
N ALA A 67 6.90 2.01 0.89
CA ALA A 67 7.20 3.20 0.08
C ALA A 67 8.43 3.95 0.60
N LYS A 68 8.59 4.10 1.92
CA LYS A 68 9.79 4.71 2.51
C LYS A 68 11.05 3.89 2.25
N ALA A 69 10.98 2.58 2.46
CA ALA A 69 12.11 1.68 2.21
C ALA A 69 12.53 1.70 0.74
N ARG A 70 11.57 1.73 -0.18
CA ARG A 70 11.82 1.86 -1.62
C ARG A 70 12.47 3.19 -1.96
N LEU A 71 11.99 4.28 -1.40
CA LEU A 71 12.53 5.63 -1.61
C LEU A 71 13.98 5.76 -1.08
N GLU A 72 14.29 5.14 0.05
CA GLU A 72 15.65 5.09 0.60
C GLU A 72 16.58 4.22 -0.27
N ALA A 73 16.08 3.10 -0.77
CA ALA A 73 16.83 2.27 -1.70
C ALA A 73 17.14 3.00 -3.02
N GLU A 74 16.14 3.69 -3.57
CA GLU A 74 16.30 4.50 -4.79
C GLU A 74 17.30 5.64 -4.58
N LYS A 75 17.28 6.32 -3.44
CA LYS A 75 18.27 7.36 -3.11
C LYS A 75 19.69 6.80 -3.08
N LYS A 76 19.92 5.66 -2.44
CA LYS A 76 21.24 5.02 -2.40
C LYS A 76 21.74 4.67 -3.80
N VAL A 77 20.87 4.07 -4.61
CA VAL A 77 21.23 3.73 -6.01
C VAL A 77 21.54 5.00 -6.82
N ASN A 78 20.73 6.04 -6.68
CA ASN A 78 20.98 7.31 -7.36
C ASN A 78 22.29 7.97 -6.92
N GLU A 79 22.64 7.93 -5.64
CA GLU A 79 23.93 8.42 -5.13
C GLU A 79 25.11 7.62 -5.72
N GLU A 80 25.00 6.30 -5.81
CA GLU A 80 26.02 5.45 -6.43
C GLU A 80 26.17 5.73 -7.92
N ILE A 81 25.06 5.91 -8.63
CA ILE A 81 25.07 6.28 -10.06
C ILE A 81 25.69 7.66 -10.24
N ALA A 82 25.32 8.63 -9.41
CA ALA A 82 25.88 9.98 -9.47
C ALA A 82 27.39 9.98 -9.24
N LYS A 83 27.91 9.19 -8.30
CA LYS A 83 29.36 9.01 -8.08
C LYS A 83 30.03 8.41 -9.29
N LYS A 84 29.48 7.33 -9.86
CA LYS A 84 30.02 6.69 -11.06
C LYS A 84 30.03 7.61 -12.28
N VAL A 85 28.97 8.41 -12.45
CA VAL A 85 28.88 9.40 -13.53
C VAL A 85 29.89 10.53 -13.34
N ALA A 86 30.08 11.00 -12.09
CA ALA A 86 31.07 12.02 -11.77
C ALA A 86 32.51 11.51 -12.03
N GLU A 87 32.81 10.28 -11.61
CA GLU A 87 34.11 9.63 -11.89
C GLU A 87 34.35 9.47 -13.39
N LYS A 88 33.33 9.05 -14.14
CA LYS A 88 33.43 8.90 -15.60
C LYS A 88 33.67 10.24 -16.31
N LYS A 89 32.96 11.28 -15.91
CA LYS A 89 33.15 12.65 -16.42
C LYS A 89 34.51 13.20 -16.07
N ALA A 90 35.04 12.93 -14.88
CA ALA A 90 36.37 13.34 -14.49
C ALA A 90 37.44 12.61 -15.29
N ALA A 91 37.26 11.32 -15.56
CA ALA A 91 38.15 10.54 -16.39
C ALA A 91 38.10 10.99 -17.84
N GLU A 92 36.94 11.29 -18.42
CA GLU A 92 36.79 11.85 -19.75
C GLU A 92 37.41 13.25 -19.89
N ALA A 93 37.23 14.11 -18.87
CA ALA A 93 37.84 15.42 -18.82
C ALA A 93 39.37 15.35 -18.73
N ALA A 94 39.90 14.41 -17.96
CA ALA A 94 41.34 14.16 -17.88
C ALA A 94 41.91 13.63 -19.20
N ALA A 95 41.21 12.70 -19.86
CA ALA A 95 41.60 12.20 -21.17
C ALA A 95 41.59 13.28 -22.27
N ASN A 96 40.54 14.13 -22.28
CA ASN A 96 40.45 15.26 -23.19
C ASN A 96 41.50 16.36 -22.90
N ALA A 97 41.91 16.56 -21.65
CA ALA A 97 42.96 17.48 -21.28
C ALA A 97 44.35 16.98 -21.71
N GLU A 98 44.53 15.66 -21.82
CA GLU A 98 45.79 15.05 -22.32
C GLU A 98 45.88 15.04 -23.85
N GLU A 99 44.74 15.04 -24.55
CA GLU A 99 44.64 15.07 -26.01
C GLU A 99 44.67 16.53 -26.58
N ALA A 100 44.33 17.53 -25.81
CA ALA A 100 44.31 18.93 -26.19
C ALA A 100 45.71 19.53 -26.49
N PRO A 101 46.82 19.16 -25.82
CA PRO A 101 48.14 19.69 -26.18
C PRO A 101 48.73 19.07 -27.44
N ALA A 102 48.24 17.95 -27.93
CA ALA A 102 48.70 17.34 -29.20
C ALA A 102 48.06 17.95 -30.43
N ALA A 103 46.94 18.67 -30.33
CA ALA A 103 46.24 19.32 -31.44
C ALA A 103 46.70 20.78 -31.67
N GLU A 104 47.47 21.38 -30.77
CA GLU A 104 47.96 22.78 -30.87
C GLU A 104 49.36 22.90 -31.48
N GLU A 105 50.01 21.80 -31.81
CA GLU A 105 51.27 21.76 -32.54
C GLU A 105 51.07 21.47 -34.04
N ALA A 106 50.23 22.20 -34.73
CA ALA A 106 50.30 22.33 -36.16
C ALA A 106 51.10 23.59 -36.48
N PRO A 107 52.32 23.50 -37.05
CA PRO A 107 53.05 24.71 -37.44
C PRO A 107 52.25 25.41 -38.52
N ALA A 108 51.84 26.64 -38.24
CA ALA A 108 51.40 27.57 -39.29
C ALA A 108 52.62 28.00 -40.08
N GLU A 109 52.97 27.28 -41.12
CA GLU A 109 53.82 27.77 -42.15
C GLU A 109 52.99 28.53 -43.18
N ALA A 110 53.19 29.81 -43.14
CA ALA A 110 52.73 30.68 -44.21
C ALA A 110 53.60 30.48 -45.52
#